data_8e89a64d6b23696f9430144f3d239e69
#
_entry.id   8e89a64d6b23696f9430144f3d239e69
#
_cell.length_a   1.000
_cell.length_b   1.000
_cell.length_c   1.000
_cell.angle_alpha   90.00
_cell.angle_beta   90.00
_cell.angle_gamma   90.00
#
_symmetry.space_group_name_H-M   'P 1'
#
loop_
_entity.id
_entity.type
_entity.pdbx_description
1 polymer ?
#
loop_
_entity_poly.entity_id
_entity_poly.type
_entity_poly.pdbx_seq_one_letter_code
_entity_poly.pdbx_strand_id
1 'polypeptide(L)'
;MEIKITFTGGKKVNAEIDGMVIPTDQPRKYGGEGSAPTPYDHFLASIGTCAGIYVLSFCEERKISTDRISLVERFETEKRGDKVVLTKIILEVIVPPEFPEKYHNALIKVIDQCAVKKTIMNPPKFDIKTIVK
;
A
#
# COMPACT_ATOMS: atom_id res chain seq x y z
N MET A 1 -10.71 8.50 14.65
CA MET A 1 -11.07 7.84 13.37
C MET A 1 -11.57 6.44 13.68
N GLU A 2 -12.66 6.05 13.05
CA GLU A 2 -13.26 4.72 13.18
C GLU A 2 -13.40 4.10 11.80
N ILE A 3 -13.08 2.84 11.66
CA ILE A 3 -13.26 2.08 10.43
C ILE A 3 -14.25 0.96 10.74
N LYS A 4 -15.37 0.95 10.02
CA LYS A 4 -16.40 -0.08 10.18
C LYS A 4 -16.22 -1.15 9.12
N ILE A 5 -16.22 -2.42 9.53
CA ILE A 5 -16.09 -3.56 8.61
C ILE A 5 -17.46 -4.20 8.45
N THR A 6 -17.85 -4.45 7.19
CA THR A 6 -19.15 -5.02 6.83
C THR A 6 -19.01 -6.22 5.91
N PHE A 7 -19.96 -7.14 6.00
CA PHE A 7 -20.04 -8.33 5.18
C PHE A 7 -21.17 -8.16 4.17
N THR A 8 -20.86 -8.19 2.88
CA THR A 8 -21.80 -7.86 1.81
C THR A 8 -22.19 -9.04 0.93
N GLY A 9 -21.78 -10.23 1.29
CA GLY A 9 -22.12 -11.48 0.60
C GLY A 9 -20.90 -12.19 0.01
N GLY A 10 -20.98 -13.51 -0.11
CA GLY A 10 -19.86 -14.32 -0.58
C GLY A 10 -18.61 -14.14 0.29
N LYS A 11 -17.49 -13.84 -0.33
CA LYS A 11 -16.22 -13.53 0.35
C LYS A 11 -15.90 -12.03 0.39
N LYS A 12 -16.91 -11.19 0.11
CA LYS A 12 -16.75 -9.73 0.09
C LYS A 12 -16.80 -9.18 1.50
N VAL A 13 -15.76 -8.45 1.87
CA VAL A 13 -15.65 -7.76 3.15
C VAL A 13 -15.23 -6.34 2.86
N ASN A 14 -16.05 -5.37 3.25
CA ASN A 14 -15.80 -3.97 2.94
C ASN A 14 -15.39 -3.20 4.18
N ALA A 15 -14.55 -2.20 4.01
CA ALA A 15 -14.26 -1.20 5.03
C ALA A 15 -14.96 0.13 4.68
N GLU A 16 -15.50 0.81 5.68
CA GLU A 16 -16.11 2.13 5.54
C GLU A 16 -15.32 3.13 6.38
N ILE A 17 -14.82 4.18 5.74
CA ILE A 17 -14.04 5.25 6.36
C ILE A 17 -14.64 6.60 5.92
N ASP A 18 -15.16 7.37 6.85
CA ASP A 18 -15.68 8.72 6.59
C ASP A 18 -16.61 8.79 5.36
N GLY A 19 -17.52 7.83 5.23
CA GLY A 19 -18.49 7.74 4.12
C GLY A 19 -17.92 7.15 2.83
N MET A 20 -16.67 6.79 2.79
CA MET A 20 -16.05 6.11 1.64
C MET A 20 -15.98 4.61 1.89
N VAL A 21 -16.19 3.83 0.82
CA VAL A 21 -16.14 2.37 0.88
C VAL A 21 -14.87 1.87 0.21
N ILE A 22 -14.15 1.01 0.92
CA ILE A 22 -13.02 0.25 0.38
C ILE A 22 -13.48 -1.20 0.22
N PRO A 23 -13.76 -1.65 -1.00
CA PRO A 23 -14.20 -3.04 -1.22
C PRO A 23 -13.03 -4.01 -1.22
N THR A 24 -13.27 -5.20 -0.71
CA THR A 24 -12.35 -6.34 -0.85
C THR A 24 -13.11 -7.59 -1.25
N ASP A 25 -12.42 -8.51 -1.89
CA ASP A 25 -12.94 -9.82 -2.25
C ASP A 25 -11.79 -10.84 -2.18
N GLN A 26 -12.07 -12.08 -2.50
CA GLN A 26 -11.07 -13.11 -2.67
C GLN A 26 -11.02 -13.55 -4.12
N PRO A 27 -9.87 -14.09 -4.59
CA PRO A 27 -9.79 -14.72 -5.91
C PRO A 27 -10.75 -15.92 -6.02
N ARG A 28 -11.16 -16.26 -7.23
CA ARG A 28 -12.05 -17.40 -7.48
C ARG A 28 -11.50 -18.71 -6.92
N LYS A 29 -10.19 -18.91 -7.01
CA LYS A 29 -9.54 -20.11 -6.47
C LYS A 29 -9.68 -20.26 -4.94
N TYR A 30 -10.02 -19.20 -4.24
CA TYR A 30 -10.28 -19.21 -2.80
C TYR A 30 -11.74 -18.96 -2.43
N GLY A 31 -12.64 -19.15 -3.39
CA GLY A 31 -14.08 -19.07 -3.18
C GLY A 31 -14.70 -17.70 -3.37
N GLY A 32 -13.93 -16.70 -3.75
CA GLY A 32 -14.43 -15.36 -4.09
C GLY A 32 -14.85 -15.24 -5.56
N GLU A 33 -15.18 -14.04 -5.96
CA GLU A 33 -15.54 -13.71 -7.35
C GLU A 33 -14.45 -12.93 -8.07
N GLY A 34 -13.37 -12.53 -7.36
CA GLY A 34 -12.33 -11.69 -7.91
C GLY A 34 -12.81 -10.28 -8.27
N SER A 35 -13.85 -9.79 -7.58
CA SER A 35 -14.50 -8.51 -7.90
C SER A 35 -13.76 -7.28 -7.37
N ALA A 36 -12.80 -7.47 -6.48
CA ALA A 36 -11.98 -6.41 -5.88
C ALA A 36 -10.65 -6.99 -5.41
N PRO A 37 -9.63 -6.13 -5.17
CA PRO A 37 -8.39 -6.59 -4.57
C PRO A 37 -8.62 -7.24 -3.21
N THR A 38 -7.74 -8.15 -2.82
CA THR A 38 -7.79 -8.76 -1.49
C THR A 38 -7.35 -7.75 -0.42
N PRO A 39 -7.69 -7.98 0.86
CA PRO A 39 -7.15 -7.13 1.94
C PRO A 39 -5.62 -7.01 1.92
N TYR A 40 -4.93 -8.10 1.62
CA TYR A 40 -3.47 -8.09 1.53
C TYR A 40 -2.96 -7.26 0.35
N ASP A 41 -3.64 -7.31 -0.80
CA ASP A 41 -3.33 -6.45 -1.95
C ASP A 41 -3.45 -4.97 -1.58
N HIS A 42 -4.49 -4.59 -0.81
CA HIS A 42 -4.65 -3.22 -0.32
C HIS A 42 -3.51 -2.82 0.61
N PHE A 43 -3.06 -3.72 1.48
CA PHE A 43 -1.91 -3.48 2.34
C PHE A 43 -0.65 -3.20 1.53
N LEU A 44 -0.34 -4.05 0.55
CA LEU A 44 0.82 -3.84 -0.33
C LEU A 44 0.70 -2.55 -1.12
N ALA A 45 -0.46 -2.30 -1.75
CA ALA A 45 -0.70 -1.10 -2.52
C ALA A 45 -0.57 0.19 -1.67
N SER A 46 -0.92 0.14 -0.40
CA SER A 46 -0.80 1.29 0.50
C SER A 46 0.65 1.75 0.69
N ILE A 47 1.60 0.83 0.62
CA ILE A 47 3.03 1.14 0.72
C ILE A 47 3.45 2.03 -0.47
N GLY A 48 3.09 1.62 -1.68
CA GLY A 48 3.42 2.36 -2.89
C GLY A 48 2.66 3.67 -3.03
N THR A 49 1.37 3.69 -2.72
CA THR A 49 0.57 4.92 -2.80
C THR A 49 1.01 5.95 -1.76
N CYS A 50 1.37 5.52 -0.57
CA CYS A 50 1.95 6.41 0.44
C CYS A 50 3.30 6.98 -0.03
N ALA A 51 4.18 6.14 -0.57
CA ALA A 51 5.43 6.60 -1.16
C ALA A 51 5.18 7.60 -2.30
N GLY A 52 4.17 7.32 -3.13
CA GLY A 52 3.77 8.16 -4.25
C GLY A 52 3.37 9.58 -3.85
N ILE A 53 2.66 9.74 -2.75
CA ILE A 53 2.29 11.08 -2.23
C ILE A 53 3.53 11.90 -1.87
N TYR A 54 4.57 11.28 -1.34
CA TYR A 54 5.82 11.99 -1.04
C TYR A 54 6.55 12.42 -2.31
N VAL A 55 6.54 11.56 -3.35
CA VAL A 55 7.09 11.93 -4.66
C VAL A 55 6.29 13.08 -5.29
N LEU A 56 4.96 13.00 -5.25
CA LEU A 56 4.09 14.06 -5.75
C LEU A 56 4.38 15.40 -5.09
N SER A 57 4.40 15.43 -3.76
CA SER A 57 4.67 16.66 -3.00
C SER A 57 6.07 17.23 -3.30
N PHE A 58 7.07 16.36 -3.41
CA PHE A 58 8.42 16.77 -3.79
C PHE A 58 8.45 17.46 -5.16
N CYS A 59 7.75 16.87 -6.12
CA CYS A 59 7.68 17.41 -7.49
C CYS A 59 6.87 18.71 -7.54
N GLU A 60 5.74 18.79 -6.84
CA GLU A 60 4.91 20.00 -6.80
C GLU A 60 5.68 21.20 -6.26
N GLU A 61 6.43 21.03 -5.16
CA GLU A 61 7.26 22.10 -4.56
C GLU A 61 8.31 22.62 -5.53
N ARG A 62 8.74 21.81 -6.47
CA ARG A 62 9.79 22.14 -7.45
C ARG A 62 9.23 22.40 -8.85
N LYS A 63 7.91 22.42 -8.99
CA LYS A 63 7.22 22.62 -10.27
C LYS A 63 7.66 21.62 -11.35
N ILE A 64 7.88 20.36 -10.93
CA ILE A 64 8.22 19.25 -11.83
C ILE A 64 6.93 18.47 -12.10
N SER A 65 6.64 18.24 -13.39
CA SER A 65 5.50 17.41 -13.79
C SER A 65 5.71 15.95 -13.40
N THR A 66 4.65 15.30 -12.91
CA THR A 66 4.64 13.87 -12.63
C THR A 66 4.09 13.03 -13.76
N ASP A 67 3.75 13.62 -14.91
CA ASP A 67 3.09 12.93 -16.02
C ASP A 67 3.86 11.71 -16.53
N ARG A 68 5.19 11.72 -16.43
CA ARG A 68 6.05 10.62 -16.84
C ARG A 68 6.83 10.02 -15.67
N ILE A 69 6.33 10.20 -14.45
CA ILE A 69 6.88 9.60 -13.25
C ILE A 69 5.93 8.50 -12.79
N SER A 70 6.47 7.36 -12.43
CA SER A 70 5.71 6.26 -11.83
C SER A 70 6.54 5.55 -10.77
N LEU A 71 5.86 4.80 -9.92
CA LEU A 71 6.50 3.92 -8.97
C LEU A 71 6.09 2.49 -9.28
N VAL A 72 7.01 1.58 -9.13
CA VAL A 72 6.75 0.14 -9.26
C VAL A 72 7.19 -0.53 -7.97
N GLU A 73 6.30 -1.33 -7.41
CA GLU A 73 6.61 -2.18 -6.27
C GLU A 73 6.94 -3.59 -6.75
N ARG A 74 8.05 -4.14 -6.22
CA ARG A 74 8.42 -5.53 -6.43
C ARG A 74 8.61 -6.21 -5.09
N PHE A 75 8.34 -7.49 -5.06
CA PHE A 75 8.33 -8.25 -3.82
C PHE A 75 9.21 -9.48 -3.97
N GLU A 76 10.07 -9.71 -2.98
CA GLU A 76 10.79 -10.95 -2.85
C GLU A 76 10.18 -11.76 -1.70
N THR A 77 10.00 -13.03 -1.93
CA THR A 77 9.43 -13.96 -0.96
C THR A 77 10.36 -15.13 -0.74
N GLU A 78 10.21 -15.76 0.40
CA GLU A 78 10.95 -16.96 0.78
C GLU A 78 9.98 -18.01 1.31
N LYS A 79 10.17 -19.24 0.89
CA LYS A 79 9.39 -20.35 1.41
C LYS A 79 10.03 -20.88 2.70
N ARG A 80 9.28 -20.82 3.81
CA ARG A 80 9.70 -21.35 5.11
C ARG A 80 8.74 -22.44 5.53
N GLY A 81 9.13 -23.70 5.31
CA GLY A 81 8.23 -24.83 5.49
C GLY A 81 7.10 -24.79 4.46
N ASP A 82 5.85 -24.77 4.93
CA ASP A 82 4.64 -24.63 4.12
C ASP A 82 4.16 -23.17 3.97
N LYS A 83 4.89 -22.21 4.56
CA LYS A 83 4.56 -20.79 4.54
C LYS A 83 5.42 -20.03 3.54
N VAL A 84 4.81 -19.03 2.90
CA VAL A 84 5.49 -18.05 2.05
C VAL A 84 5.61 -16.75 2.85
N VAL A 85 6.84 -16.28 3.03
CA VAL A 85 7.14 -15.10 3.83
C VAL A 85 7.66 -14.00 2.91
N LEU A 86 7.10 -12.79 3.04
CA LEU A 86 7.59 -11.60 2.36
C LEU A 86 8.89 -11.15 3.03
N THR A 87 10.00 -11.16 2.27
CA THR A 87 11.33 -10.85 2.81
C THR A 87 11.87 -9.51 2.37
N LYS A 88 11.38 -8.97 1.24
CA LYS A 88 11.86 -7.69 0.73
C LYS A 88 10.78 -6.99 -0.08
N ILE A 89 10.67 -5.70 0.12
CA ILE A 89 9.83 -4.80 -0.67
C ILE A 89 10.76 -3.82 -1.36
N ILE A 90 10.66 -3.76 -2.68
CA ILE A 90 11.49 -2.89 -3.51
C ILE A 90 10.56 -1.84 -4.11
N LEU A 91 10.86 -0.56 -3.89
CA LEU A 91 10.17 0.55 -4.53
C LEU A 91 11.10 1.17 -5.57
N GLU A 92 10.70 1.12 -6.82
CA GLU A 92 11.44 1.73 -7.92
C GLU A 92 10.69 2.99 -8.38
N VAL A 93 11.34 4.13 -8.32
CA VAL A 93 10.81 5.37 -8.89
C VAL A 93 11.36 5.52 -10.29
N ILE A 94 10.47 5.52 -11.27
CA ILE A 94 10.82 5.66 -12.68
C ILE A 94 10.63 7.11 -13.05
N VAL A 95 11.72 7.74 -13.48
CA VAL A 95 11.73 9.15 -13.87
C VAL A 95 12.17 9.30 -15.33
N PRO A 96 11.71 10.33 -16.04
CA PRO A 96 12.16 10.57 -17.42
C PRO A 96 13.61 11.06 -17.46
N PRO A 97 14.29 10.95 -18.61
CA PRO A 97 15.70 11.38 -18.75
C PRO A 97 15.97 12.84 -18.36
N GLU A 98 15.01 13.73 -18.56
CA GLU A 98 15.13 15.15 -18.21
C GLU A 98 14.91 15.45 -16.72
N PHE A 99 14.50 14.46 -15.92
CA PHE A 99 14.38 14.65 -14.46
C PHE A 99 15.76 14.96 -13.88
N PRO A 100 15.92 16.04 -13.08
CA PRO A 100 17.23 16.43 -12.59
C PRO A 100 17.91 15.37 -11.76
N GLU A 101 19.08 14.94 -12.20
CA GLU A 101 19.86 13.90 -11.49
C GLU A 101 20.18 14.27 -10.04
N LYS A 102 20.38 15.57 -9.77
CA LYS A 102 20.61 16.07 -8.41
C LYS A 102 19.51 15.73 -7.42
N TYR A 103 18.30 15.41 -7.90
CA TYR A 103 17.14 15.07 -7.05
C TYR A 103 16.93 13.56 -6.86
N HIS A 104 17.70 12.69 -7.51
CA HIS A 104 17.51 11.24 -7.39
C HIS A 104 17.61 10.77 -5.93
N ASN A 105 18.66 11.17 -5.23
CA ASN A 105 18.84 10.79 -3.81
C ASN A 105 17.82 11.47 -2.89
N ALA A 106 17.40 12.69 -3.21
CA ALA A 106 16.39 13.39 -2.43
C ALA A 106 15.02 12.70 -2.52
N LEU A 107 14.66 12.17 -3.68
CA LEU A 107 13.44 11.34 -3.83
C LEU A 107 13.47 10.12 -2.91
N ILE A 108 14.58 9.40 -2.87
CA ILE A 108 14.73 8.23 -1.99
C ILE A 108 14.54 8.62 -0.53
N LYS A 109 15.11 9.74 -0.12
CA LYS A 109 15.00 10.24 1.26
C LYS A 109 13.58 10.62 1.64
N VAL A 110 12.81 11.25 0.73
CA VAL A 110 11.42 11.61 1.05
C VAL A 110 10.52 10.38 1.10
N ILE A 111 10.73 9.41 0.23
CA ILE A 111 10.00 8.13 0.26
C ILE A 111 10.26 7.40 1.57
N ASP A 112 11.46 7.47 2.09
CA ASP A 112 11.84 6.85 3.36
C ASP A 112 11.07 7.39 4.56
N GLN A 113 10.43 8.56 4.42
CA GLN A 113 9.58 9.17 5.45
C GLN A 113 8.12 8.66 5.41
N CYS A 114 7.78 7.77 4.49
CA CYS A 114 6.43 7.24 4.31
C CYS A 114 5.86 6.71 5.64
N ALA A 115 4.67 7.20 6.02
CA ALA A 115 4.01 6.83 7.28
C ALA A 115 3.68 5.34 7.35
N VAL A 116 3.27 4.73 6.24
CA VAL A 116 2.98 3.29 6.18
C VAL A 116 4.24 2.49 6.44
N LYS A 117 5.35 2.82 5.77
CA LYS A 117 6.64 2.17 5.99
C LYS A 117 7.09 2.31 7.45
N LYS A 118 7.01 3.52 8.01
CA LYS A 118 7.39 3.76 9.41
C LYS A 118 6.56 2.94 10.38
N THR A 119 5.28 2.77 10.12
CA THR A 119 4.39 1.94 10.94
C THR A 119 4.78 0.46 10.88
N ILE A 120 5.15 -0.04 9.69
CA ILE A 120 5.65 -1.41 9.54
C ILE A 120 6.95 -1.61 10.31
N MET A 121 7.85 -0.64 10.26
CA MET A 121 9.16 -0.72 10.95
C MET A 121 9.04 -0.57 12.46
N ASN A 122 8.00 0.08 12.96
CA ASN A 122 7.69 0.26 14.38
C ASN A 122 6.24 -0.14 14.62
N PRO A 123 5.94 -1.46 14.61
CA PRO A 123 4.57 -1.94 14.59
C PRO A 123 3.84 -1.63 15.90
N PRO A 124 2.54 -1.28 15.82
CA PRO A 124 1.71 -1.08 17.00
C PRO A 124 1.34 -2.41 17.65
N LYS A 125 0.88 -2.35 18.88
CA LYS A 125 0.27 -3.51 19.55
C LYS A 125 -1.17 -3.68 19.08
N PHE A 126 -1.66 -4.92 19.10
CA PHE A 126 -3.04 -5.27 18.81
C PHE A 126 -3.77 -5.62 20.10
N ASP A 127 -4.97 -5.08 20.26
CA ASP A 127 -5.93 -5.45 21.30
C ASP A 127 -7.20 -5.92 20.60
N ILE A 128 -7.50 -7.20 20.70
CA ILE A 128 -8.63 -7.83 19.99
C ILE A 128 -9.60 -8.38 21.03
N LYS A 129 -10.87 -7.97 20.95
CA LYS A 129 -11.90 -8.37 21.88
C LYS A 129 -13.25 -8.55 21.20
N THR A 130 -14.09 -9.40 21.79
CA THR A 130 -15.49 -9.56 21.39
C THR A 130 -16.37 -8.71 22.29
N ILE A 131 -17.29 -7.98 21.69
CA ILE A 131 -18.27 -7.16 22.41
C ILE A 131 -19.66 -7.68 22.06
N VAL A 132 -20.46 -7.95 23.08
CA VAL A 132 -21.87 -8.32 22.93
C VAL A 132 -22.73 -7.10 23.18
N LYS A 133 -23.55 -6.76 22.20
CA LYS A 133 -24.50 -5.62 22.30
C LYS A 133 -25.93 -6.10 22.16
#